data_90c0036af90c66492e0fc3dfc0ffca77
#
_entry.id   90c0036af90c66492e0fc3dfc0ffca77
#
_cell.length_a   1.000
_cell.length_b   1.000
_cell.length_c   1.000
_cell.angle_alpha   90.00
_cell.angle_beta   90.00
_cell.angle_gamma   90.00
#
_symmetry.space_group_name_H-M   'P 1'
#
loop_
_entity.id
_entity.type
_entity.pdbx_description
1 polymer ?
#
loop_
_entity_poly.entity_id
_entity_poly.type
_entity_poly.pdbx_seq_one_letter_code
_entity_poly.pdbx_strand_id
1 'polypeptide(L)'
;MKKLIPAAFLLLAFVSCKKSTDNLQLTPISDYAPLTVGKYVTYNLDSLVYLNFGTIVAHHLYQVKYETTDSTTDGLGRKGFRITRYIRTLPSGSFSPDNTFLAVNTGTTFEFTENNLRFLKLVQPFEDGKTWKGNSAIDVSSLGSDLQYLYDWDYTYDSVGQPKQVGAFNLDNTVTINQRDDSFNLPVITSGPNETNIATRDYSQEVYAKDIGLVYKSFLHYEYQLAYHGYIGYGITLTMADHN
;
A
#
# COMPACT_ATOMS: atom_id res chain seq x y z
N MET A 1 13.71 -32.34 83.69
CA MET A 1 13.06 -32.70 82.39
C MET A 1 13.17 -31.56 81.47
N LYS A 2 14.12 -31.53 80.51
CA LYS A 2 14.37 -30.48 79.54
C LYS A 2 13.65 -30.82 78.28
N LYS A 3 12.73 -29.99 77.86
CA LYS A 3 12.01 -30.12 76.54
C LYS A 3 12.81 -29.39 75.45
N LEU A 4 13.32 -30.17 74.49
CA LEU A 4 13.95 -29.72 73.30
C LEU A 4 12.81 -29.27 72.28
N ILE A 5 12.88 -28.03 71.79
CA ILE A 5 12.08 -27.54 70.72
C ILE A 5 12.90 -27.70 69.43
N PRO A 6 12.42 -28.39 68.37
CA PRO A 6 13.12 -28.44 67.10
C PRO A 6 12.81 -27.14 66.30
N ALA A 7 13.83 -26.36 65.95
CA ALA A 7 13.77 -25.26 65.09
C ALA A 7 13.54 -25.72 63.63
N ALA A 8 12.35 -25.49 63.09
CA ALA A 8 12.05 -25.72 61.70
C ALA A 8 12.70 -24.60 60.85
N PHE A 9 13.70 -24.99 60.07
CA PHE A 9 14.39 -24.09 59.14
C PHE A 9 13.55 -23.97 57.87
N LEU A 10 12.82 -22.83 57.72
CA LEU A 10 12.00 -22.55 56.57
C LEU A 10 12.92 -22.04 55.45
N LEU A 11 13.31 -22.91 54.52
CA LEU A 11 14.02 -22.55 53.29
C LEU A 11 13.04 -21.86 52.33
N LEU A 12 13.06 -20.55 52.30
CA LEU A 12 12.43 -19.73 51.28
C LEU A 12 13.24 -19.88 49.98
N ALA A 13 12.79 -20.74 49.10
CA ALA A 13 13.27 -20.80 47.71
C ALA A 13 12.82 -19.53 46.96
N PHE A 14 13.71 -18.55 46.80
CA PHE A 14 13.51 -17.44 45.88
C PHE A 14 13.52 -18.00 44.45
N VAL A 15 12.34 -18.28 43.91
CA VAL A 15 12.17 -18.50 42.48
C VAL A 15 12.37 -17.14 41.80
N SER A 16 13.61 -16.86 41.41
CA SER A 16 13.94 -15.73 40.54
C SER A 16 13.37 -16.03 39.16
N CYS A 17 12.17 -15.52 38.89
CA CYS A 17 11.72 -15.39 37.49
C CYS A 17 12.70 -14.47 36.76
N LYS A 18 13.63 -15.07 36.01
CA LYS A 18 14.33 -14.31 34.96
C LYS A 18 13.26 -13.81 33.99
N LYS A 19 12.98 -12.52 34.04
CA LYS A 19 12.27 -11.85 32.99
C LYS A 19 13.15 -11.98 31.73
N SER A 20 12.88 -12.98 30.89
CA SER A 20 13.39 -13.02 29.53
C SER A 20 12.77 -11.81 28.82
N THR A 21 13.53 -10.75 28.68
CA THR A 21 13.21 -9.73 27.70
C THR A 21 13.59 -10.33 26.35
N ASP A 22 12.67 -11.07 25.75
CA ASP A 22 12.77 -11.36 24.33
C ASP A 22 12.83 -10.01 23.63
N ASN A 23 14.02 -9.65 23.13
CA ASN A 23 14.16 -8.52 22.24
C ASN A 23 13.39 -8.89 20.96
N LEU A 24 12.13 -8.48 20.91
CA LEU A 24 11.30 -8.64 19.73
C LEU A 24 11.98 -7.85 18.60
N GLN A 25 12.72 -8.54 17.74
CA GLN A 25 13.41 -7.94 16.62
C GLN A 25 12.37 -7.70 15.52
N LEU A 26 11.82 -6.49 15.49
CA LEU A 26 10.84 -6.11 14.46
C LEU A 26 11.52 -6.09 13.09
N THR A 27 10.83 -6.65 12.09
CA THR A 27 11.25 -6.53 10.69
C THR A 27 11.32 -5.05 10.32
N PRO A 28 12.46 -4.55 9.83
CA PRO A 28 12.60 -3.14 9.45
C PRO A 28 11.69 -2.77 8.28
N ILE A 29 11.20 -1.55 8.27
CA ILE A 29 10.46 -0.99 7.11
C ILE A 29 11.30 -1.05 5.83
N SER A 30 12.63 -0.85 5.94
CA SER A 30 13.57 -0.90 4.82
C SER A 30 13.62 -2.25 4.10
N ASP A 31 13.20 -3.33 4.75
CA ASP A 31 13.13 -4.65 4.12
C ASP A 31 12.09 -4.71 3.00
N TYR A 32 10.97 -3.99 3.17
CA TYR A 32 9.89 -3.93 2.17
C TYR A 32 9.80 -2.59 1.44
N ALA A 33 10.56 -1.59 1.85
CA ALA A 33 10.68 -0.29 1.19
C ALA A 33 12.14 0.18 1.18
N PRO A 34 13.03 -0.49 0.39
CA PRO A 34 14.44 -0.15 0.31
C PRO A 34 14.64 1.16 -0.46
N LEU A 35 15.03 2.23 0.24
CA LEU A 35 15.29 3.55 -0.33
C LEU A 35 16.78 3.77 -0.52
N THR A 36 17.31 3.26 -1.62
CA THR A 36 18.73 3.41 -2.02
C THR A 36 18.80 4.07 -3.39
N VAL A 37 19.59 5.13 -3.51
CA VAL A 37 19.81 5.83 -4.80
C VAL A 37 20.32 4.85 -5.86
N GLY A 38 19.71 4.88 -7.03
CA GLY A 38 19.97 3.98 -8.15
C GLY A 38 19.12 2.70 -8.13
N LYS A 39 18.41 2.40 -7.03
CA LYS A 39 17.47 1.27 -6.98
C LYS A 39 16.22 1.58 -7.79
N TYR A 40 15.77 0.62 -8.59
CA TYR A 40 14.56 0.79 -9.40
C TYR A 40 13.71 -0.48 -9.44
N VAL A 41 12.43 -0.28 -9.76
CA VAL A 41 11.49 -1.33 -10.18
C VAL A 41 10.76 -0.85 -11.43
N THR A 42 10.70 -1.72 -12.44
CA THR A 42 9.95 -1.50 -13.68
C THR A 42 8.65 -2.28 -13.63
N TYR A 43 7.56 -1.67 -14.07
CA TYR A 43 6.24 -2.29 -14.08
C TYR A 43 5.63 -2.25 -15.48
N ASN A 44 4.87 -3.28 -15.82
CA ASN A 44 3.83 -3.17 -16.82
C ASN A 44 2.66 -2.43 -16.17
N LEU A 45 2.25 -1.31 -16.76
CA LEU A 45 1.15 -0.47 -16.32
C LEU A 45 -0.04 -0.70 -17.26
N ASP A 46 -1.17 -1.10 -16.68
CA ASP A 46 -2.49 -1.03 -17.31
C ASP A 46 -3.26 0.14 -16.69
N SER A 47 -3.60 1.14 -17.50
CA SER A 47 -4.40 2.29 -17.11
C SER A 47 -5.80 2.16 -17.72
N LEU A 48 -6.78 1.84 -16.88
CA LEU A 48 -8.19 1.83 -17.24
C LEU A 48 -8.74 3.25 -17.19
N VAL A 49 -9.35 3.71 -18.27
CA VAL A 49 -9.98 5.02 -18.37
C VAL A 49 -11.39 4.91 -18.98
N TYR A 50 -12.25 5.83 -18.60
CA TYR A 50 -13.61 5.94 -19.11
C TYR A 50 -13.66 7.07 -20.14
N LEU A 51 -13.99 6.73 -21.39
CA LEU A 51 -14.07 7.64 -22.52
C LEU A 51 -15.52 7.91 -22.92
N ASN A 52 -15.72 8.92 -23.76
CA ASN A 52 -17.04 9.26 -24.33
C ASN A 52 -18.13 9.38 -23.24
N PHE A 53 -17.91 10.26 -22.27
CA PHE A 53 -18.78 10.46 -21.11
C PHE A 53 -19.03 9.19 -20.28
N GLY A 54 -18.02 8.31 -20.20
CA GLY A 54 -18.07 7.10 -19.39
C GLY A 54 -18.75 5.89 -20.03
N THR A 55 -19.15 5.98 -21.29
CA THR A 55 -19.82 4.87 -22.01
C THR A 55 -18.85 3.87 -22.62
N ILE A 56 -17.56 4.21 -22.72
CA ILE A 56 -16.51 3.35 -23.27
C ILE A 56 -15.44 3.15 -22.22
N VAL A 57 -15.11 1.89 -21.96
CA VAL A 57 -13.95 1.51 -21.13
C VAL A 57 -12.77 1.24 -22.05
N ALA A 58 -11.64 1.90 -21.81
CA ALA A 58 -10.41 1.70 -22.56
C ALA A 58 -9.24 1.36 -21.63
N HIS A 59 -8.33 0.52 -22.12
CA HIS A 59 -7.10 0.14 -21.45
C HIS A 59 -5.91 0.70 -22.23
N HIS A 60 -5.08 1.49 -21.54
CA HIS A 60 -3.86 2.03 -22.09
C HIS A 60 -2.67 1.34 -21.44
N LEU A 61 -1.90 0.61 -22.27
CA LEU A 61 -0.78 -0.20 -21.78
C LEU A 61 0.54 0.54 -21.97
N TYR A 62 1.29 0.67 -20.87
CA TYR A 62 2.60 1.28 -20.82
C TYR A 62 3.57 0.42 -20.03
N GLN A 63 4.83 0.82 -20.03
CA GLN A 63 5.79 0.37 -19.04
C GLN A 63 6.31 1.59 -18.28
N VAL A 64 6.36 1.50 -16.95
CA VAL A 64 6.87 2.56 -16.08
C VAL A 64 8.01 2.03 -15.23
N LYS A 65 9.04 2.87 -15.03
CA LYS A 65 10.16 2.58 -14.15
C LYS A 65 10.15 3.60 -13.01
N TYR A 66 10.10 3.13 -11.77
CA TYR A 66 10.24 3.94 -10.57
C TYR A 66 11.66 3.78 -10.07
N GLU A 67 12.42 4.86 -10.04
CA GLU A 67 13.81 4.88 -9.66
C GLU A 67 14.05 5.85 -8.53
N THR A 68 14.74 5.43 -7.49
CA THR A 68 15.23 6.31 -6.43
C THR A 68 16.40 7.12 -6.98
N THR A 69 16.17 8.39 -7.32
CA THR A 69 17.15 9.21 -8.04
C THR A 69 18.05 10.01 -7.11
N ASP A 70 17.54 10.51 -6.00
CA ASP A 70 18.37 11.19 -5.01
C ASP A 70 17.75 11.16 -3.60
N SER A 71 18.53 11.62 -2.60
CA SER A 71 18.04 11.90 -1.27
C SER A 71 17.70 13.37 -1.12
N THR A 72 16.64 13.67 -0.38
CA THR A 72 16.13 15.02 -0.16
C THR A 72 15.67 15.20 1.29
N THR A 73 15.17 16.37 1.62
CA THR A 73 14.54 16.65 2.91
C THR A 73 13.08 17.00 2.66
N ASP A 74 12.15 16.41 3.42
CA ASP A 74 10.74 16.73 3.32
C ASP A 74 10.39 18.06 4.01
N GLY A 75 9.14 18.51 3.89
CA GLY A 75 8.66 19.75 4.49
C GLY A 75 8.68 19.76 6.04
N LEU A 76 8.94 18.61 6.68
CA LEU A 76 9.10 18.47 8.14
C LEU A 76 10.58 18.35 8.58
N GLY A 77 11.53 18.52 7.65
CA GLY A 77 12.96 18.40 7.92
C GLY A 77 13.46 16.96 8.04
N ARG A 78 12.66 15.94 7.63
CA ARG A 78 13.04 14.54 7.71
C ARG A 78 13.75 14.11 6.41
N LYS A 79 14.70 13.19 6.53
CA LYS A 79 15.34 12.59 5.36
C LYS A 79 14.29 11.84 4.53
N GLY A 80 14.18 12.22 3.27
CA GLY A 80 13.36 11.59 2.25
C GLY A 80 14.17 11.22 1.02
N PHE A 81 13.50 10.58 0.06
CA PHE A 81 14.08 10.18 -1.21
C PHE A 81 13.13 10.55 -2.34
N ARG A 82 13.71 11.10 -3.40
CA ARG A 82 12.98 11.38 -4.63
C ARG A 82 12.93 10.11 -5.45
N ILE A 83 11.70 9.73 -5.85
CA ILE A 83 11.44 8.64 -6.77
C ILE A 83 11.03 9.28 -8.10
N THR A 84 11.81 9.12 -9.13
CA THR A 84 11.44 9.57 -10.48
C THR A 84 10.76 8.42 -11.21
N ARG A 85 9.55 8.67 -11.71
CA ARG A 85 8.88 7.76 -12.62
C ARG A 85 9.24 8.11 -14.05
N TYR A 86 9.67 7.09 -14.79
CA TYR A 86 9.85 7.15 -16.23
C TYR A 86 8.77 6.31 -16.88
N ILE A 87 8.27 6.75 -18.03
CA ILE A 87 7.26 6.05 -18.82
C ILE A 87 7.76 5.77 -20.23
N ARG A 88 7.33 4.64 -20.79
CA ARG A 88 7.46 4.34 -22.21
C ARG A 88 6.23 3.64 -22.76
N THR A 89 5.96 3.82 -24.05
CA THR A 89 4.97 3.06 -24.78
C THR A 89 5.53 1.68 -25.12
N LEU A 90 4.73 0.63 -24.94
CA LEU A 90 5.10 -0.72 -25.38
C LEU A 90 4.92 -0.89 -26.90
N PRO A 91 5.72 -1.77 -27.53
CA PRO A 91 6.78 -2.61 -26.94
C PRO A 91 8.20 -1.98 -26.96
N SER A 92 8.43 -0.85 -27.63
CA SER A 92 9.80 -0.42 -27.99
C SER A 92 10.12 1.06 -27.77
N GLY A 93 9.27 1.80 -27.06
CA GLY A 93 9.53 3.22 -26.73
C GLY A 93 10.73 3.40 -25.79
N SER A 94 11.41 4.54 -25.89
CA SER A 94 12.42 4.95 -24.91
C SER A 94 11.74 5.46 -23.65
N PHE A 95 12.35 5.21 -22.47
CA PHE A 95 11.90 5.79 -21.22
C PHE A 95 12.12 7.31 -21.19
N SER A 96 11.09 8.06 -20.82
CA SER A 96 11.16 9.49 -20.52
C SER A 96 10.57 9.78 -19.13
N PRO A 97 11.12 10.72 -18.35
CA PRO A 97 10.56 11.07 -17.06
C PRO A 97 9.17 11.69 -17.23
N ASP A 98 8.20 11.30 -16.38
CA ASP A 98 6.84 11.82 -16.44
C ASP A 98 6.26 12.23 -15.07
N ASN A 99 6.80 11.72 -13.98
CA ASN A 99 6.35 12.12 -12.64
C ASN A 99 7.46 11.98 -11.59
N THR A 100 7.24 12.61 -10.44
CA THR A 100 8.17 12.56 -9.30
C THR A 100 7.38 12.40 -8.01
N PHE A 101 7.84 11.47 -7.16
CA PHE A 101 7.26 11.17 -5.86
C PHE A 101 8.28 11.41 -4.75
N LEU A 102 7.79 11.56 -3.52
CA LEU A 102 8.61 11.63 -2.32
C LEU A 102 8.34 10.40 -1.46
N ALA A 103 9.39 9.70 -1.07
CA ALA A 103 9.34 8.57 -0.16
C ALA A 103 10.08 8.88 1.13
N VAL A 104 9.47 8.59 2.29
CA VAL A 104 10.06 8.79 3.62
C VAL A 104 9.92 7.51 4.43
N ASN A 105 11.04 7.01 4.95
CA ASN A 105 11.06 5.94 5.95
C ASN A 105 11.35 6.57 7.31
N THR A 106 10.37 6.50 8.23
CA THR A 106 10.52 7.06 9.59
C THR A 106 11.12 6.06 10.59
N GLY A 107 11.40 4.84 10.15
CA GLY A 107 11.77 3.71 10.99
C GLY A 107 10.57 2.85 11.39
N THR A 108 9.41 3.43 11.63
CA THR A 108 8.17 2.72 11.99
C THR A 108 7.09 2.80 10.92
N THR A 109 7.21 3.72 9.96
CA THR A 109 6.27 3.89 8.85
C THR A 109 7.02 4.12 7.54
N PHE A 110 6.41 3.72 6.44
CA PHE A 110 6.77 4.14 5.09
C PHE A 110 5.69 5.07 4.55
N GLU A 111 6.08 6.32 4.31
CA GLU A 111 5.23 7.34 3.73
C GLU A 111 5.59 7.55 2.26
N PHE A 112 4.57 7.62 1.40
CA PHE A 112 4.73 7.86 -0.02
C PHE A 112 3.83 9.01 -0.44
N THR A 113 4.42 10.06 -1.03
CA THR A 113 3.68 11.23 -1.51
C THR A 113 3.59 11.17 -3.03
N GLU A 114 2.37 11.03 -3.54
CA GLU A 114 2.00 10.98 -4.94
C GLU A 114 0.97 12.08 -5.21
N ASN A 115 1.17 12.91 -6.24
CA ASN A 115 0.28 14.03 -6.60
C ASN A 115 -0.06 14.96 -5.41
N ASN A 116 0.93 15.26 -4.57
CA ASN A 116 0.80 16.01 -3.31
C ASN A 116 -0.08 15.33 -2.24
N LEU A 117 -0.50 14.10 -2.42
CA LEU A 117 -1.21 13.30 -1.43
C LEU A 117 -0.23 12.39 -0.71
N ARG A 118 -0.19 12.47 0.62
CA ARG A 118 0.68 11.65 1.46
C ARG A 118 -0.06 10.43 2.00
N PHE A 119 0.42 9.26 1.63
CA PHE A 119 -0.11 7.95 2.05
C PHE A 119 0.83 7.30 3.06
N LEU A 120 0.29 6.69 4.11
CA LEU A 120 1.00 5.78 5.00
C LEU A 120 0.90 4.37 4.43
N LYS A 121 1.92 3.96 3.66
CA LYS A 121 1.87 2.70 2.90
C LYS A 121 2.20 1.47 3.73
N LEU A 122 3.18 1.56 4.64
CA LEU A 122 3.58 0.48 5.55
C LEU A 122 3.69 1.01 6.97
N VAL A 123 3.34 0.19 7.95
CA VAL A 123 3.40 0.52 9.39
C VAL A 123 3.88 -0.70 10.18
N GLN A 124 4.88 -0.55 11.05
CA GLN A 124 5.31 -1.61 11.96
C GLN A 124 4.32 -1.82 13.11
N PRO A 125 4.27 -3.05 13.70
CA PRO A 125 4.88 -4.28 13.23
C PRO A 125 4.17 -4.85 11.99
N PHE A 126 4.88 -5.67 11.20
CA PHE A 126 4.29 -6.44 10.10
C PHE A 126 3.61 -7.68 10.71
N GLU A 127 2.29 -7.63 10.83
CA GLU A 127 1.48 -8.69 11.43
C GLU A 127 0.18 -8.86 10.63
N ASP A 128 -0.21 -10.10 10.35
CA ASP A 128 -1.45 -10.40 9.67
C ASP A 128 -2.66 -9.82 10.45
N GLY A 129 -3.57 -9.17 9.72
CA GLY A 129 -4.76 -8.55 10.29
C GLY A 129 -4.53 -7.18 10.95
N LYS A 130 -3.29 -6.69 11.05
CA LYS A 130 -3.05 -5.33 11.56
C LYS A 130 -3.62 -4.29 10.60
N THR A 131 -4.34 -3.32 11.17
CA THR A 131 -5.00 -2.23 10.42
C THR A 131 -4.43 -0.87 10.78
N TRP A 132 -4.50 0.08 9.83
CA TRP A 132 -4.19 1.50 10.05
C TRP A 132 -4.91 2.39 9.03
N LYS A 133 -5.05 3.68 9.35
CA LYS A 133 -5.62 4.69 8.45
C LYS A 133 -4.56 5.17 7.45
N GLY A 134 -4.45 4.49 6.29
CA GLY A 134 -3.43 4.77 5.28
C GLY A 134 -3.53 6.17 4.67
N ASN A 135 -4.74 6.73 4.60
CA ASN A 135 -5.05 8.04 4.01
C ASN A 135 -5.19 9.16 5.07
N SER A 136 -4.84 8.92 6.34
CA SER A 136 -5.07 9.87 7.44
C SER A 136 -4.38 11.23 7.28
N ALA A 137 -3.38 11.32 6.40
CA ALA A 137 -2.68 12.56 6.10
C ALA A 137 -3.26 13.33 4.89
N ILE A 138 -4.36 12.84 4.30
CA ILE A 138 -5.04 13.45 3.15
C ILE A 138 -6.26 14.21 3.67
N ASP A 139 -6.32 15.51 3.38
CA ASP A 139 -7.52 16.30 3.68
C ASP A 139 -8.56 16.09 2.56
N VAL A 140 -9.63 15.39 2.91
CA VAL A 140 -10.79 15.14 2.02
C VAL A 140 -12.03 15.90 2.47
N SER A 141 -11.90 16.80 3.46
CA SER A 141 -13.03 17.47 4.11
C SER A 141 -13.64 18.60 3.28
N SER A 142 -12.98 19.05 2.24
CA SER A 142 -13.48 20.10 1.34
C SER A 142 -14.73 19.61 0.60
N LEU A 143 -15.86 20.30 0.77
CA LEU A 143 -17.10 20.02 0.04
C LEU A 143 -16.84 20.09 -1.47
N GLY A 144 -17.24 19.04 -2.20
CA GLY A 144 -17.02 18.93 -3.64
C GLY A 144 -15.60 18.53 -4.03
N SER A 145 -14.80 18.02 -3.08
CA SER A 145 -13.49 17.45 -3.38
C SER A 145 -13.65 16.15 -4.18
N ASP A 146 -12.97 16.06 -5.32
CA ASP A 146 -12.86 14.84 -6.12
C ASP A 146 -12.12 13.69 -5.37
N LEU A 147 -11.62 13.99 -4.16
CA LEU A 147 -10.88 13.06 -3.30
C LEU A 147 -11.74 12.44 -2.20
N GLN A 148 -13.04 12.72 -2.15
CA GLN A 148 -13.91 12.19 -1.09
C GLN A 148 -13.92 10.67 -1.02
N TYR A 149 -13.74 9.97 -2.13
CA TYR A 149 -13.63 8.52 -2.17
C TYR A 149 -12.43 7.97 -1.37
N LEU A 150 -11.39 8.78 -1.11
CA LEU A 150 -10.23 8.40 -0.29
C LEU A 150 -10.50 8.51 1.23
N TYR A 151 -11.70 8.94 1.63
CA TYR A 151 -12.02 9.15 3.03
C TYR A 151 -12.00 7.83 3.81
N ASP A 152 -11.31 7.86 4.94
CA ASP A 152 -11.37 6.85 6.01
C ASP A 152 -11.02 5.41 5.56
N TRP A 153 -10.06 5.25 4.66
CA TRP A 153 -9.60 3.93 4.25
C TRP A 153 -8.81 3.23 5.34
N ASP A 154 -9.24 2.01 5.67
CA ASP A 154 -8.51 1.07 6.53
C ASP A 154 -7.61 0.19 5.67
N TYR A 155 -6.31 0.38 5.81
CA TYR A 155 -5.31 -0.51 5.24
C TYR A 155 -5.10 -1.68 6.19
N THR A 156 -5.03 -2.90 5.66
CA THR A 156 -4.88 -4.12 6.46
C THR A 156 -3.81 -5.01 5.84
N TYR A 157 -2.90 -5.53 6.65
CA TYR A 157 -2.04 -6.62 6.22
C TYR A 157 -2.87 -7.90 6.09
N ASP A 158 -3.04 -8.37 4.86
CA ASP A 158 -3.77 -9.60 4.55
C ASP A 158 -2.87 -10.83 4.69
N SER A 159 -1.60 -10.72 4.26
CA SER A 159 -0.59 -11.75 4.45
C SER A 159 0.80 -11.15 4.59
N VAL A 160 1.56 -11.66 5.56
CA VAL A 160 2.93 -11.23 5.87
C VAL A 160 3.89 -12.40 5.76
N GLY A 161 5.02 -12.19 5.04
CA GLY A 161 6.08 -13.18 4.90
C GLY A 161 5.72 -14.38 4.01
N GLN A 162 4.61 -14.33 3.28
CA GLN A 162 4.17 -15.43 2.42
C GLN A 162 4.75 -15.31 1.01
N PRO A 163 5.00 -16.43 0.33
CA PRO A 163 5.40 -16.39 -1.08
C PRO A 163 4.22 -15.96 -1.97
N LYS A 164 4.52 -15.21 -3.03
CA LYS A 164 3.53 -14.79 -4.02
C LYS A 164 4.10 -14.76 -5.42
N GLN A 165 3.32 -15.19 -6.40
CA GLN A 165 3.64 -14.99 -7.81
C GLN A 165 3.14 -13.62 -8.26
N VAL A 166 4.03 -12.83 -8.87
CA VAL A 166 3.72 -11.53 -9.48
C VAL A 166 4.30 -11.50 -10.89
N GLY A 167 3.43 -11.48 -11.91
CA GLY A 167 3.86 -11.62 -13.29
C GLY A 167 4.64 -12.93 -13.53
N ALA A 168 5.87 -12.81 -13.99
CA ALA A 168 6.78 -13.93 -14.20
C ALA A 168 7.62 -14.32 -12.99
N PHE A 169 7.52 -13.57 -11.87
CA PHE A 169 8.37 -13.73 -10.69
C PHE A 169 7.68 -14.54 -9.59
N ASN A 170 8.38 -15.51 -9.03
CA ASN A 170 8.01 -16.17 -7.79
C ASN A 170 8.79 -15.49 -6.66
N LEU A 171 8.11 -14.76 -5.81
CA LEU A 171 8.70 -13.94 -4.77
C LEU A 171 8.46 -14.59 -3.42
N ASP A 172 9.54 -14.78 -2.67
CA ASP A 172 9.47 -15.18 -1.27
C ASP A 172 9.29 -13.93 -0.39
N ASN A 173 8.78 -14.11 0.84
CA ASN A 173 8.67 -13.01 1.80
C ASN A 173 7.98 -11.75 1.24
N THR A 174 6.72 -11.88 0.86
CA THR A 174 5.90 -10.75 0.45
C THR A 174 4.98 -10.28 1.58
N VAL A 175 4.53 -9.03 1.47
CA VAL A 175 3.48 -8.44 2.29
C VAL A 175 2.37 -7.96 1.38
N THR A 176 1.16 -8.48 1.58
CA THR A 176 -0.05 -8.05 0.86
C THR A 176 -0.83 -7.09 1.75
N ILE A 177 -1.24 -5.97 1.18
CA ILE A 177 -2.02 -4.94 1.87
C ILE A 177 -3.32 -4.73 1.12
N ASN A 178 -4.44 -5.05 1.76
CA ASN A 178 -5.76 -4.65 1.29
C ASN A 178 -6.02 -3.24 1.81
N GLN A 179 -6.25 -2.29 0.91
CA GLN A 179 -6.42 -0.88 1.25
C GLN A 179 -7.89 -0.46 1.20
N ARG A 180 -8.64 -1.04 0.27
CA ARG A 180 -10.09 -0.84 0.12
C ARG A 180 -10.69 -1.98 -0.69
N ASP A 181 -11.88 -2.41 -0.33
CA ASP A 181 -12.73 -3.29 -1.12
C ASP A 181 -14.19 -2.96 -0.77
N ASP A 182 -14.72 -1.95 -1.44
CA ASP A 182 -16.05 -1.42 -1.17
C ASP A 182 -16.86 -1.24 -2.46
N SER A 183 -18.17 -1.45 -2.36
CA SER A 183 -19.07 -1.29 -3.50
C SER A 183 -20.48 -0.91 -3.04
N PHE A 184 -21.13 -0.12 -3.87
CA PHE A 184 -22.51 0.30 -3.63
C PHE A 184 -23.33 0.10 -4.91
N ASN A 185 -24.53 -0.47 -4.77
CA ASN A 185 -25.51 -0.72 -5.83
C ASN A 185 -24.96 -1.49 -7.06
N LEU A 186 -24.11 -2.49 -6.83
CA LEU A 186 -23.67 -3.41 -7.88
C LEU A 186 -24.47 -4.71 -7.87
N PRO A 187 -24.67 -5.37 -9.03
CA PRO A 187 -24.29 -4.93 -10.38
C PRO A 187 -25.15 -3.79 -10.90
N VAL A 188 -24.58 -2.98 -11.82
CA VAL A 188 -25.30 -1.89 -12.49
C VAL A 188 -26.36 -2.45 -13.43
N ILE A 189 -27.62 -2.03 -13.24
CA ILE A 189 -28.77 -2.34 -14.12
C ILE A 189 -28.98 -1.13 -15.01
N THR A 190 -28.77 -1.29 -16.32
CA THR A 190 -28.79 -0.20 -17.30
C THR A 190 -30.09 -0.02 -18.05
N SER A 191 -31.12 -0.83 -17.73
CA SER A 191 -32.44 -0.71 -18.39
C SER A 191 -33.54 -1.37 -17.55
N GLY A 192 -34.78 -0.90 -17.71
CA GLY A 192 -35.97 -1.45 -17.08
C GLY A 192 -36.43 -0.69 -15.83
N PRO A 193 -37.44 -1.17 -15.11
CA PRO A 193 -38.07 -0.43 -14.02
C PRO A 193 -37.19 -0.27 -12.76
N ASN A 194 -36.07 -0.97 -12.68
CA ASN A 194 -35.14 -0.96 -11.55
C ASN A 194 -33.74 -0.48 -11.99
N GLU A 195 -33.65 0.47 -12.93
CA GLU A 195 -32.36 1.03 -13.35
C GLU A 195 -31.57 1.57 -12.15
N THR A 196 -30.25 1.29 -12.16
CA THR A 196 -29.36 1.79 -11.13
C THR A 196 -29.13 3.29 -11.32
N ASN A 197 -29.51 4.10 -10.33
CA ASN A 197 -29.31 5.56 -10.37
C ASN A 197 -27.83 5.92 -10.19
N ILE A 198 -27.24 5.39 -9.11
CA ILE A 198 -25.81 5.58 -8.77
C ILE A 198 -25.26 4.23 -8.31
N ALA A 199 -24.06 3.89 -8.74
CA ALA A 199 -23.26 2.79 -8.20
C ALA A 199 -21.81 3.19 -8.09
N THR A 200 -21.11 2.67 -7.08
CA THR A 200 -19.68 2.96 -6.87
C THR A 200 -18.88 1.68 -6.65
N ARG A 201 -17.62 1.74 -7.00
CA ARG A 201 -16.63 0.71 -6.70
C ARG A 201 -15.30 1.35 -6.31
N ASP A 202 -14.82 1.02 -5.12
CA ASP A 202 -13.49 1.36 -4.63
C ASP A 202 -12.76 0.07 -4.32
N TYR A 203 -11.65 -0.16 -5.01
CA TYR A 203 -10.78 -1.29 -4.76
C TYR A 203 -9.32 -0.86 -4.78
N SER A 204 -8.55 -1.28 -3.79
CA SER A 204 -7.11 -1.03 -3.78
C SER A 204 -6.36 -2.11 -3.00
N GLN A 205 -5.34 -2.68 -3.64
CA GLN A 205 -4.42 -3.64 -3.05
C GLN A 205 -2.99 -3.35 -3.51
N GLU A 206 -2.04 -3.49 -2.60
CA GLU A 206 -0.61 -3.41 -2.90
C GLU A 206 0.11 -4.65 -2.35
N VAL A 207 1.18 -5.06 -3.05
CA VAL A 207 2.08 -6.13 -2.62
C VAL A 207 3.50 -5.61 -2.62
N TYR A 208 4.19 -5.82 -1.53
CA TYR A 208 5.60 -5.50 -1.37
C TYR A 208 6.40 -6.79 -1.20
N ALA A 209 7.58 -6.86 -1.80
CA ALA A 209 8.50 -7.98 -1.62
C ALA A 209 9.77 -7.50 -0.90
N LYS A 210 10.30 -8.39 -0.06
CA LYS A 210 11.53 -8.12 0.69
C LYS A 210 12.69 -7.78 -0.27
N ASP A 211 13.47 -6.75 0.09
CA ASP A 211 14.62 -6.24 -0.65
C ASP A 211 14.32 -5.63 -2.03
N ILE A 212 13.06 -5.66 -2.49
CA ILE A 212 12.61 -5.10 -3.77
C ILE A 212 11.78 -3.84 -3.58
N GLY A 213 10.76 -3.89 -2.72
CA GLY A 213 9.78 -2.83 -2.54
C GLY A 213 8.42 -3.21 -3.13
N LEU A 214 7.67 -2.22 -3.63
CA LEU A 214 6.38 -2.46 -4.29
C LEU A 214 6.58 -3.33 -5.54
N VAL A 215 5.84 -4.44 -5.65
CA VAL A 215 5.91 -5.36 -6.79
C VAL A 215 4.59 -5.50 -7.54
N TYR A 216 3.48 -5.15 -6.87
CA TYR A 216 2.15 -5.14 -7.47
C TYR A 216 1.29 -4.04 -6.83
N LYS A 217 0.49 -3.38 -7.65
CA LYS A 217 -0.57 -2.47 -7.23
C LYS A 217 -1.77 -2.68 -8.14
N SER A 218 -2.95 -2.79 -7.55
CA SER A 218 -4.23 -2.68 -8.25
C SER A 218 -5.04 -1.60 -7.55
N PHE A 219 -5.54 -0.67 -8.31
CA PHE A 219 -6.41 0.41 -7.86
C PHE A 219 -7.54 0.59 -8.86
N LEU A 220 -8.76 0.69 -8.35
CA LEU A 220 -9.95 0.97 -9.15
C LEU A 220 -10.86 1.89 -8.34
N HIS A 221 -11.21 3.01 -8.92
CA HIS A 221 -12.28 3.88 -8.44
C HIS A 221 -13.20 4.21 -9.60
N TYR A 222 -14.49 3.97 -9.44
CA TYR A 222 -15.48 4.51 -10.35
C TYR A 222 -16.82 4.81 -9.67
N GLU A 223 -17.54 5.76 -10.25
CA GLU A 223 -18.94 6.05 -10.01
C GLU A 223 -19.71 5.91 -11.31
N TYR A 224 -20.80 5.12 -11.29
CA TYR A 224 -21.78 5.07 -12.37
C TYR A 224 -22.89 6.05 -12.06
N GLN A 225 -23.32 6.80 -13.06
CA GLN A 225 -24.45 7.72 -12.97
C GLN A 225 -25.43 7.51 -14.12
N LEU A 226 -26.70 7.25 -13.75
CA LEU A 226 -27.80 7.06 -14.72
C LEU A 226 -27.97 8.25 -15.66
N ALA A 227 -27.81 9.46 -15.14
CA ALA A 227 -27.95 10.70 -15.93
C ALA A 227 -27.06 10.75 -17.19
N TYR A 228 -25.93 10.04 -17.16
CA TYR A 228 -24.99 9.93 -18.28
C TYR A 228 -24.98 8.54 -18.92
N HIS A 229 -25.67 7.56 -18.30
CA HIS A 229 -25.53 6.14 -18.60
C HIS A 229 -24.06 5.69 -18.69
N GLY A 230 -23.21 6.24 -17.80
CA GLY A 230 -21.77 6.13 -17.90
C GLY A 230 -21.05 6.14 -16.57
N TYR A 231 -19.75 5.87 -16.65
CA TYR A 231 -18.85 5.78 -15.51
C TYR A 231 -17.90 6.97 -15.46
N ILE A 232 -17.59 7.43 -14.25
CA ILE A 232 -16.55 8.42 -13.97
C ILE A 232 -15.55 7.73 -13.05
N GLY A 233 -14.25 7.91 -13.30
CA GLY A 233 -13.20 7.34 -12.49
C GLY A 233 -12.05 6.78 -13.32
N TYR A 234 -11.24 5.91 -12.72
CA TYR A 234 -10.09 5.29 -13.37
C TYR A 234 -9.62 4.04 -12.63
N GLY A 235 -8.78 3.26 -13.32
CA GLY A 235 -8.09 2.13 -12.72
C GLY A 235 -6.60 2.14 -13.06
N ILE A 236 -5.77 1.60 -12.18
CA ILE A 236 -4.33 1.43 -12.39
C ILE A 236 -3.94 0.04 -11.89
N THR A 237 -3.31 -0.74 -12.77
CA THR A 237 -2.63 -1.97 -12.37
C THR A 237 -1.15 -1.86 -12.71
N LEU A 238 -0.30 -2.03 -11.70
CA LEU A 238 1.15 -2.16 -11.84
C LEU A 238 1.55 -3.60 -11.55
N THR A 239 2.21 -4.26 -12.49
CA THR A 239 2.77 -5.59 -12.30
C THR A 239 4.26 -5.54 -12.58
N MET A 240 5.07 -5.93 -11.61
CA MET A 240 6.53 -5.92 -11.75
C MET A 240 6.98 -6.69 -13.00
N ALA A 241 7.87 -6.07 -13.77
CA ALA A 241 8.46 -6.60 -15.00
C ALA A 241 9.99 -6.74 -14.91
N ASP A 242 10.65 -5.90 -14.07
CA ASP A 242 12.10 -5.90 -13.87
C ASP A 242 12.47 -5.12 -12.61
N HIS A 243 13.64 -5.41 -12.00
CA HIS A 243 14.20 -4.67 -10.85
C HIS A 243 15.71 -4.89 -10.73
N ASN A 244 16.41 -4.05 -9.90
CA ASN A 244 17.80 -4.27 -9.51
C ASN A 244 17.99 -4.44 -8.01
#